data_9fd8c02ed26123fcc8cddd676c9f40d0
#
_entry.id   9fd8c02ed26123fcc8cddd676c9f40d0
#
_cell.length_a   1.000
_cell.length_b   1.000
_cell.length_c   1.000
_cell.angle_alpha   90.00
_cell.angle_beta   90.00
_cell.angle_gamma   90.00
#
_symmetry.space_group_name_H-M   'P 1'
#
loop_
_entity.id
_entity.type
_entity.pdbx_description
1 polymer ?
#
loop_
_entity_poly.entity_id
_entity_poly.type
_entity_poly.pdbx_seq_one_letter_code
_entity_poly.pdbx_strand_id
1 'polypeptide(L)'
;MKLTVLQWRDLASALDSLSPKAHNTTAEARKCIGSVEQIRRSIVDELAELENLQKRSAEIANPYRERIAELGPEKDDNDKTAAKRKKIVDEANAELKPLNDELNQLTAKFKTQEAEIELDANYKDYIKSIWEKELRPLYVNTKEMLLVADALGIK
;
A
#
# COMPACT_ATOMS: atom_id res chain seq x y z
N MET A 1 -12.03 -1.05 17.23
CA MET A 1 -11.94 -2.03 16.12
C MET A 1 -10.50 -2.51 16.01
N LYS A 2 -10.30 -3.82 15.84
CA LYS A 2 -8.97 -4.45 15.89
C LYS A 2 -8.67 -5.12 14.57
N LEU A 3 -7.73 -4.55 13.82
CA LEU A 3 -7.21 -5.05 12.56
C LEU A 3 -5.69 -5.00 12.61
N THR A 4 -5.01 -5.72 11.73
CA THR A 4 -3.56 -5.56 11.59
C THR A 4 -3.21 -4.22 10.97
N VAL A 5 -1.97 -3.77 11.17
CA VAL A 5 -1.46 -2.50 10.58
C VAL A 5 -1.66 -2.51 9.05
N LEU A 6 -1.39 -3.63 8.38
CA LEU A 6 -1.58 -3.73 6.94
C LEU A 6 -3.06 -3.64 6.54
N GLN A 7 -3.96 -4.28 7.27
CA GLN A 7 -5.41 -4.20 6.98
C GLN A 7 -5.92 -2.77 7.13
N TRP A 8 -5.47 -2.03 8.14
CA TRP A 8 -5.80 -0.60 8.30
C TRP A 8 -5.26 0.24 7.14
N ARG A 9 -4.00 0.03 6.75
CA ARG A 9 -3.39 0.71 5.60
C ARG A 9 -4.17 0.44 4.32
N ASP A 10 -4.53 -0.83 4.08
CA ASP A 10 -5.22 -1.24 2.87
C ASP A 10 -6.66 -0.71 2.82
N LEU A 11 -7.35 -0.64 3.98
CA LEU A 11 -8.64 0.03 4.09
C LEU A 11 -8.53 1.53 3.78
N ALA A 12 -7.52 2.22 4.35
CA ALA A 12 -7.29 3.63 4.04
C ALA A 12 -6.99 3.85 2.56
N SER A 13 -6.18 2.98 1.94
CA SER A 13 -5.84 3.05 0.52
C SER A 13 -7.06 2.77 -0.37
N ALA A 14 -7.92 1.82 0.00
CA ALA A 14 -9.16 1.54 -0.70
C ALA A 14 -10.10 2.76 -0.67
N LEU A 15 -10.27 3.37 0.50
CA LEU A 15 -11.08 4.60 0.66
C LEU A 15 -10.51 5.76 -0.18
N ASP A 16 -9.19 5.96 -0.17
CA ASP A 16 -8.51 7.03 -0.90
C ASP A 16 -8.57 6.85 -2.43
N SER A 17 -8.71 5.61 -2.89
CA SER A 17 -8.85 5.26 -4.31
C SER A 17 -10.26 5.43 -4.88
N LEU A 18 -11.26 5.71 -4.04
CA LEU A 18 -12.63 5.84 -4.49
C LEU A 18 -12.80 7.02 -5.45
N SER A 19 -13.49 6.76 -6.56
CA SER A 19 -13.84 7.81 -7.51
C SER A 19 -14.73 8.88 -6.84
N PRO A 20 -14.59 10.16 -7.19
CA PRO A 20 -15.54 11.19 -6.75
C PRO A 20 -17.01 10.84 -7.00
N LYS A 21 -17.30 10.00 -8.00
CA LYS A 21 -18.65 9.51 -8.29
C LYS A 21 -19.19 8.50 -7.26
N ALA A 22 -18.32 7.94 -6.42
CA ALA A 22 -18.73 7.08 -5.31
C ALA A 22 -19.42 7.86 -4.18
N HIS A 23 -19.31 9.19 -4.19
CA HIS A 23 -19.91 10.06 -3.18
C HIS A 23 -21.11 10.80 -3.76
N ASN A 24 -22.28 10.61 -3.14
CA ASN A 24 -23.51 11.30 -3.56
C ASN A 24 -23.54 12.77 -3.11
N THR A 25 -22.78 13.10 -2.07
CA THR A 25 -22.76 14.45 -1.48
C THR A 25 -21.34 14.88 -1.09
N THR A 26 -21.13 16.19 -1.00
CA THR A 26 -19.90 16.77 -0.44
C THR A 26 -19.65 16.32 1.00
N ALA A 27 -20.71 16.09 1.78
CA ALA A 27 -20.60 15.60 3.15
C ALA A 27 -20.03 14.17 3.20
N GLU A 28 -20.44 13.29 2.29
CA GLU A 28 -19.87 11.94 2.15
C GLU A 28 -18.40 11.97 1.74
N ALA A 29 -18.05 12.83 0.77
CA ALA A 29 -16.65 13.03 0.38
C ALA A 29 -15.77 13.49 1.57
N ARG A 30 -16.26 14.40 2.40
CA ARG A 30 -15.56 14.84 3.62
C ARG A 30 -15.42 13.71 4.65
N LYS A 31 -16.44 12.85 4.80
CA LYS A 31 -16.36 11.67 5.68
C LYS A 31 -15.34 10.66 5.18
N CYS A 32 -15.25 10.46 3.87
CA CYS A 32 -14.22 9.62 3.26
C CYS A 32 -12.81 10.12 3.61
N ILE A 33 -12.53 11.39 3.33
CA ILE A 33 -11.23 12.01 3.64
C ILE A 33 -10.92 11.92 5.14
N GLY A 34 -11.88 12.26 6.00
CA GLY A 34 -11.72 12.18 7.46
C GLY A 34 -11.43 10.76 7.95
N SER A 35 -12.07 9.75 7.35
CA SER A 35 -11.80 8.34 7.67
C SER A 35 -10.36 7.96 7.33
N VAL A 36 -9.88 8.32 6.13
CA VAL A 36 -8.51 8.07 5.68
C VAL A 36 -7.50 8.76 6.60
N GLU A 37 -7.73 10.02 6.91
CA GLU A 37 -6.84 10.79 7.79
C GLU A 37 -6.79 10.20 9.21
N GLN A 38 -7.93 9.81 9.78
CA GLN A 38 -7.97 9.22 11.10
C GLN A 38 -7.21 7.89 11.15
N ILE A 39 -7.42 7.01 10.16
CA ILE A 39 -6.70 5.75 10.07
C ILE A 39 -5.19 6.00 9.94
N ARG A 40 -4.78 6.83 9.00
CA ARG A 40 -3.35 7.13 8.74
C ARG A 40 -2.65 7.74 9.96
N ARG A 41 -3.31 8.63 10.70
CA ARG A 41 -2.76 9.21 11.94
C ARG A 41 -2.56 8.16 13.03
N SER A 42 -3.45 7.17 13.10
CA SER A 42 -3.38 6.13 14.13
C SER A 42 -2.27 5.10 13.91
N ILE A 43 -1.72 5.00 12.69
CA ILE A 43 -0.61 4.12 12.32
C ILE A 43 0.53 4.91 11.66
N VAL A 44 0.70 6.18 12.05
CA VAL A 44 1.65 7.09 11.38
C VAL A 44 3.10 6.62 11.49
N ASP A 45 3.49 6.08 12.64
CA ASP A 45 4.86 5.64 12.87
C ASP A 45 5.19 4.41 12.02
N GLU A 46 4.26 3.46 11.90
CA GLU A 46 4.40 2.28 11.05
C GLU A 46 4.45 2.64 9.57
N LEU A 47 3.63 3.60 9.13
CA LEU A 47 3.67 4.08 7.75
C LEU A 47 4.98 4.80 7.45
N ALA A 48 5.49 5.62 8.37
CA ALA A 48 6.76 6.33 8.21
C ALA A 48 7.96 5.36 8.11
N GLU A 49 7.96 4.26 8.88
CA GLU A 49 8.98 3.22 8.81
C GLU A 49 8.97 2.56 7.41
N LEU A 50 7.79 2.24 6.88
CA LEU A 50 7.64 1.65 5.55
C LEU A 50 8.07 2.61 4.43
N GLU A 51 7.64 3.86 4.49
CA GLU A 51 7.99 4.90 3.52
C GLU A 51 9.51 5.16 3.49
N ASN A 52 10.16 5.18 4.65
CA ASN A 52 11.61 5.37 4.74
C ASN A 52 12.37 4.25 4.01
N LEU A 53 11.99 2.98 4.24
CA LEU A 53 12.60 1.85 3.53
C LEU A 53 12.35 1.93 2.02
N GLN A 54 11.14 2.29 1.59
CA GLN A 54 10.82 2.46 0.18
C GLN A 54 11.63 3.58 -0.47
N LYS A 55 11.80 4.71 0.23
CA LYS A 55 12.61 5.83 -0.23
C LYS A 55 14.08 5.44 -0.39
N ARG A 56 14.66 4.78 0.61
CA ARG A 56 16.03 4.28 0.55
C ARG A 56 16.23 3.28 -0.62
N SER A 57 15.27 2.39 -0.83
CA SER A 57 15.28 1.48 -1.98
C SER A 57 15.25 2.22 -3.32
N ALA A 58 14.43 3.27 -3.43
CA ALA A 58 14.37 4.07 -4.65
C ALA A 58 15.66 4.84 -4.91
N GLU A 59 16.26 5.41 -3.86
CA GLU A 59 17.55 6.12 -3.94
C GLU A 59 18.67 5.22 -4.46
N ILE A 60 18.73 3.95 -4.03
CA ILE A 60 19.68 2.97 -4.53
C ILE A 60 19.33 2.53 -5.96
N ALA A 61 18.06 2.31 -6.27
CA ALA A 61 17.63 1.78 -7.56
C ALA A 61 17.76 2.80 -8.70
N ASN A 62 17.61 4.10 -8.45
CA ASN A 62 17.56 5.12 -9.48
C ASN A 62 18.81 5.19 -10.35
N PRO A 63 20.05 5.19 -9.83
CA PRO A 63 21.26 5.20 -10.66
C PRO A 63 21.34 3.98 -11.59
N TYR A 64 20.86 2.81 -11.15
CA TYR A 64 20.83 1.61 -11.98
C TYR A 64 19.79 1.71 -13.09
N ARG A 65 18.62 2.30 -12.80
CA ARG A 65 17.58 2.55 -13.81
C ARG A 65 18.07 3.49 -14.90
N GLU A 66 18.81 4.54 -14.53
CA GLU A 66 19.43 5.46 -15.48
C GLU A 66 20.46 4.74 -16.38
N ARG A 67 21.36 3.94 -15.80
CA ARG A 67 22.32 3.12 -16.55
C ARG A 67 21.64 2.12 -17.50
N ILE A 68 20.50 1.54 -17.10
CA ILE A 68 19.71 0.66 -17.97
C ILE A 68 19.05 1.46 -19.10
N ALA A 69 18.50 2.63 -18.79
CA ALA A 69 17.86 3.49 -19.79
C ALA A 69 18.84 3.95 -20.88
N GLU A 70 20.11 4.19 -20.54
CA GLU A 70 21.19 4.54 -21.49
C GLU A 70 21.48 3.42 -22.51
N LEU A 71 21.15 2.15 -22.20
CA LEU A 71 21.30 1.04 -23.12
C LEU A 71 20.21 0.97 -24.20
N GLY A 72 19.15 1.77 -24.07
CA GLY A 72 18.00 1.77 -24.98
C GLY A 72 17.00 0.61 -24.71
N PRO A 73 16.04 0.38 -25.61
CA PRO A 73 15.03 -0.66 -25.48
C PRO A 73 15.63 -2.07 -25.49
N GLU A 74 15.16 -2.96 -24.62
CA GLU A 74 15.63 -4.34 -24.51
C GLU A 74 15.47 -5.16 -25.83
N LYS A 75 14.43 -4.86 -26.59
CA LYS A 75 14.16 -5.51 -27.90
C LYS A 75 15.27 -5.27 -28.94
N ASP A 76 16.08 -4.25 -28.74
CA ASP A 76 17.17 -3.86 -29.64
C ASP A 76 18.54 -4.37 -29.14
N ASP A 77 18.57 -5.13 -28.05
CA ASP A 77 19.80 -5.65 -27.46
C ASP A 77 20.47 -6.68 -28.38
N ASN A 78 21.77 -6.48 -28.57
CA ASN A 78 22.66 -7.56 -29.06
C ASN A 78 23.28 -8.29 -27.84
N ASP A 79 23.99 -9.39 -28.08
CA ASP A 79 24.58 -10.22 -27.02
C ASP A 79 25.43 -9.41 -26.02
N LYS A 80 26.18 -8.42 -26.52
CA LYS A 80 27.03 -7.56 -25.68
C LYS A 80 26.22 -6.59 -24.83
N THR A 81 25.14 -6.03 -25.37
CA THR A 81 24.25 -5.11 -24.66
C THR A 81 23.40 -5.86 -23.65
N ALA A 82 22.93 -7.04 -24.00
CA ALA A 82 22.19 -7.93 -23.08
C ALA A 82 23.07 -8.34 -21.89
N ALA A 83 24.35 -8.69 -22.13
CA ALA A 83 25.29 -9.01 -21.05
C ALA A 83 25.55 -7.82 -20.13
N LYS A 84 25.68 -6.60 -20.67
CA LYS A 84 25.82 -5.38 -19.87
C LYS A 84 24.59 -5.10 -19.03
N ARG A 85 23.39 -5.22 -19.62
CA ARG A 85 22.11 -5.03 -18.92
C ARG A 85 21.98 -6.01 -17.76
N LYS A 86 22.27 -7.29 -18.01
CA LYS A 86 22.24 -8.31 -16.96
C LYS A 86 23.19 -7.97 -15.82
N LYS A 87 24.42 -7.56 -16.12
CA LYS A 87 25.40 -7.16 -15.10
C LYS A 87 24.88 -6.00 -14.23
N ILE A 88 24.27 -4.97 -14.83
CA ILE A 88 23.68 -3.84 -14.10
C ILE A 88 22.55 -4.31 -13.18
N VAL A 89 21.67 -5.20 -13.66
CA VAL A 89 20.58 -5.75 -12.89
C VAL A 89 21.10 -6.59 -11.72
N ASP A 90 22.11 -7.42 -11.94
CA ASP A 90 22.73 -8.26 -10.90
C ASP A 90 23.40 -7.39 -9.81
N GLU A 91 24.09 -6.33 -10.18
CA GLU A 91 24.67 -5.33 -9.26
C GLU A 91 23.57 -4.64 -8.44
N ALA A 92 22.50 -4.18 -9.08
CA ALA A 92 21.37 -3.53 -8.42
C ALA A 92 20.68 -4.48 -7.42
N ASN A 93 20.42 -5.72 -7.82
CA ASN A 93 19.81 -6.74 -6.96
C ASN A 93 20.68 -7.05 -5.74
N ALA A 94 21.99 -7.13 -5.91
CA ALA A 94 22.91 -7.38 -4.79
C ALA A 94 22.89 -6.22 -3.78
N GLU A 95 22.88 -4.98 -4.26
CA GLU A 95 22.86 -3.79 -3.38
C GLU A 95 21.49 -3.59 -2.71
N LEU A 96 20.39 -3.89 -3.41
CA LEU A 96 19.03 -3.78 -2.89
C LEU A 96 18.65 -4.93 -1.94
N LYS A 97 19.35 -6.06 -1.98
CA LYS A 97 18.97 -7.25 -1.21
C LYS A 97 18.78 -6.99 0.29
N PRO A 98 19.69 -6.31 1.02
CA PRO A 98 19.50 -6.05 2.45
C PRO A 98 18.22 -5.26 2.74
N LEU A 99 17.92 -4.23 1.92
CA LEU A 99 16.71 -3.43 2.09
C LEU A 99 15.44 -4.20 1.75
N ASN A 100 15.48 -5.06 0.75
CA ASN A 100 14.36 -5.94 0.42
C ASN A 100 14.11 -6.95 1.55
N ASP A 101 15.15 -7.46 2.20
CA ASP A 101 15.03 -8.34 3.35
C ASP A 101 14.42 -7.59 4.56
N GLU A 102 14.86 -6.35 4.83
CA GLU A 102 14.25 -5.48 5.85
C GLU A 102 12.78 -5.20 5.54
N LEU A 103 12.43 -4.86 4.29
CA LEU A 103 11.08 -4.59 3.86
C LEU A 103 10.17 -5.82 4.01
N ASN A 104 10.67 -6.99 3.66
CA ASN A 104 9.94 -8.26 3.82
C ASN A 104 9.69 -8.58 5.30
N GLN A 105 10.69 -8.37 6.18
CA GLN A 105 10.54 -8.55 7.63
C GLN A 105 9.53 -7.56 8.22
N LEU A 106 9.62 -6.29 7.85
CA LEU A 106 8.68 -5.26 8.29
C LEU A 106 7.25 -5.55 7.83
N THR A 107 7.10 -5.96 6.57
CA THR A 107 5.79 -6.35 6.01
C THR A 107 5.23 -7.58 6.75
N ALA A 108 6.07 -8.58 7.05
CA ALA A 108 5.64 -9.74 7.83
C ALA A 108 5.22 -9.36 9.26
N LYS A 109 5.96 -8.45 9.92
CA LYS A 109 5.60 -7.88 11.22
C LYS A 109 4.22 -7.20 11.14
N PHE A 110 3.98 -6.33 10.16
CA PHE A 110 2.72 -5.58 10.03
C PHE A 110 1.52 -6.44 9.62
N LYS A 111 1.75 -7.63 9.04
CA LYS A 111 0.69 -8.63 8.79
C LYS A 111 0.13 -9.25 10.08
N THR A 112 0.88 -9.22 11.15
CA THR A 112 0.51 -9.83 12.43
C THR A 112 0.36 -8.82 13.56
N GLN A 113 0.97 -7.64 13.42
CA GLN A 113 0.85 -6.57 14.40
C GLN A 113 -0.55 -5.98 14.35
N GLU A 114 -1.31 -6.20 15.42
CA GLU A 114 -2.63 -5.62 15.57
C GLU A 114 -2.54 -4.16 16.01
N ALA A 115 -3.39 -3.33 15.43
CA ALA A 115 -3.62 -1.96 15.85
C ALA A 115 -5.12 -1.78 16.16
N GLU A 116 -5.43 -1.27 17.34
CA GLU A 116 -6.79 -0.95 17.72
C GLU A 116 -7.08 0.51 17.41
N ILE A 117 -7.93 0.76 16.42
CA ILE A 117 -8.35 2.11 16.03
C ILE A 117 -9.83 2.29 16.36
N GLU A 118 -10.11 3.31 17.14
CA GLU A 118 -11.46 3.73 17.46
C GLU A 118 -11.91 4.82 16.50
N LEU A 119 -12.50 4.40 15.37
CA LEU A 119 -13.02 5.34 14.38
C LEU A 119 -14.20 6.12 14.94
N ASP A 120 -14.24 7.41 14.60
CA ASP A 120 -15.43 8.24 14.83
C ASP A 120 -16.69 7.56 14.28
N ALA A 121 -17.79 7.62 15.04
CA ALA A 121 -19.02 6.95 14.69
C ALA A 121 -19.53 7.34 13.29
N ASN A 122 -19.40 8.63 12.92
CA ASN A 122 -19.81 9.13 11.60
C ASN A 122 -18.97 8.53 10.47
N TYR A 123 -17.67 8.26 10.70
CA TYR A 123 -16.80 7.64 9.73
C TYR A 123 -17.07 6.15 9.60
N LYS A 124 -17.30 5.48 10.72
CA LYS A 124 -17.69 4.07 10.75
C LYS A 124 -19.01 3.82 10.01
N ASP A 125 -20.01 4.65 10.26
CA ASP A 125 -21.32 4.55 9.60
C ASP A 125 -21.20 4.85 8.09
N TYR A 126 -20.37 5.82 7.71
CA TYR A 126 -20.08 6.11 6.31
C TYR A 126 -19.45 4.89 5.62
N ILE A 127 -18.39 4.30 6.19
CA ILE A 127 -17.71 3.13 5.62
C ILE A 127 -18.70 1.97 5.45
N LYS A 128 -19.57 1.72 6.44
CA LYS A 128 -20.62 0.71 6.34
C LYS A 128 -21.59 0.98 5.20
N SER A 129 -21.99 2.24 5.01
CA SER A 129 -22.96 2.61 3.97
C SER A 129 -22.47 2.38 2.54
N ILE A 130 -21.15 2.46 2.32
CA ILE A 130 -20.51 2.26 1.01
C ILE A 130 -19.89 0.86 0.83
N TRP A 131 -19.91 0.03 1.88
CA TRP A 131 -19.16 -1.23 1.89
C TRP A 131 -19.50 -2.14 0.71
N GLU A 132 -20.76 -2.53 0.58
CA GLU A 132 -21.19 -3.51 -0.42
C GLU A 132 -20.98 -3.06 -1.85
N LYS A 133 -21.17 -1.78 -2.11
CA LYS A 133 -21.12 -1.20 -3.46
C LYS A 133 -19.72 -0.80 -3.90
N GLU A 134 -18.96 -0.17 -3.01
CA GLU A 134 -17.73 0.52 -3.38
C GLU A 134 -16.48 -0.17 -2.82
N LEU A 135 -16.49 -0.63 -1.57
CA LEU A 135 -15.29 -1.18 -0.92
C LEU A 135 -15.12 -2.68 -1.12
N ARG A 136 -16.17 -3.46 -0.91
CA ARG A 136 -16.13 -4.92 -1.06
C ARG A 136 -15.55 -5.37 -2.40
N PRO A 137 -15.89 -4.77 -3.55
CA PRO A 137 -15.34 -5.15 -4.84
C PRO A 137 -13.83 -4.92 -4.99
N LEU A 138 -13.22 -4.09 -4.14
CA LEU A 138 -11.78 -3.80 -4.16
C LEU A 138 -10.95 -4.88 -3.48
N TYR A 139 -11.57 -5.77 -2.69
CA TYR A 139 -10.87 -6.86 -2.02
C TYR A 139 -10.75 -8.07 -2.93
N VAL A 140 -9.51 -8.46 -3.20
CA VAL A 140 -9.19 -9.66 -4.01
C VAL A 140 -9.27 -10.93 -3.14
N ASN A 141 -9.00 -10.81 -1.84
CA ASN A 141 -8.97 -11.92 -0.89
C ASN A 141 -10.25 -11.94 -0.03
N THR A 142 -11.11 -12.95 -0.26
CA THR A 142 -12.38 -13.09 0.47
C THR A 142 -12.20 -13.20 1.99
N LYS A 143 -11.16 -13.89 2.46
CA LYS A 143 -10.89 -14.04 3.90
C LYS A 143 -10.54 -12.69 4.54
N GLU A 144 -9.72 -11.91 3.87
CA GLU A 144 -9.34 -10.58 4.32
C GLU A 144 -10.52 -9.61 4.32
N MET A 145 -11.32 -9.66 3.25
CA MET A 145 -12.56 -8.89 3.15
C MET A 145 -13.50 -9.18 4.34
N LEU A 146 -13.71 -10.45 4.69
CA LEU A 146 -14.56 -10.85 5.81
C LEU A 146 -14.00 -10.38 7.16
N LEU A 147 -12.69 -10.48 7.38
CA LEU A 147 -12.06 -9.98 8.60
C LEU A 147 -12.26 -8.47 8.80
N VAL A 148 -12.14 -7.69 7.72
CA VAL A 148 -12.39 -6.25 7.78
C VAL A 148 -13.87 -5.95 7.99
N ALA A 149 -14.77 -6.65 7.30
CA ALA A 149 -16.22 -6.52 7.49
C ALA A 149 -16.63 -6.81 8.94
N ASP A 150 -16.15 -7.92 9.51
CA ASP A 150 -16.44 -8.30 10.91
C ASP A 150 -15.92 -7.25 11.89
N ALA A 151 -14.70 -6.75 11.70
CA ALA A 151 -14.12 -5.69 12.52
C ALA A 151 -14.94 -4.38 12.46
N LEU A 152 -15.52 -4.07 11.30
CA LEU A 152 -16.43 -2.94 11.11
C LEU A 152 -17.84 -3.19 11.66
N GLY A 153 -18.16 -4.45 12.01
CA GLY A 153 -19.51 -4.87 12.42
C GLY A 153 -20.52 -4.83 11.28
N ILE A 154 -20.07 -5.20 10.08
CA ILE A 154 -20.88 -5.37 8.86
C ILE A 154 -21.28 -6.84 8.82
N LYS A 155 -22.57 -7.13 8.72
CA LYS A 155 -23.13 -8.49 8.67
C LYS A 155 -23.48 -8.86 7.24
#